data_a7bf16a714dfae3ee2c0f98ed28376f0
#
_entry.id   a7bf16a714dfae3ee2c0f98ed28376f0
#
_cell.length_a   1.000
_cell.length_b   1.000
_cell.length_c   1.000
_cell.angle_alpha   90.00
_cell.angle_beta   90.00
_cell.angle_gamma   90.00
#
_symmetry.space_group_name_H-M   'P 1'
#
loop_
_entity.id
_entity.type
_entity.pdbx_description
1 polymer ?
#
loop_
_entity_poly.entity_id
_entity_poly.type
_entity_poly.pdbx_seq_one_letter_code
_entity_poly.pdbx_strand_id
1 'polypeptide(L)'
;MDRLWAPWRSEYVGKESPPGCIFCAALQNNNSDEDNYVLLRTGKVFVMLNLYPYTNGHLLVVPKRHVGELTTLEKEEAFEIFQLTQKFIQTLKLAFKPEGFNIGANLGKVAGAGVPDHFHVHIVPRWQGDTNFMTAINNTRVMSEELKTTYRKLKETIKNI
;
A
#
# COMPACT_ATOMS: atom_id res chain seq x y z
N MET A 1 -6.28 -21.79 -16.59
CA MET A 1 -6.35 -21.54 -15.13
C MET A 1 -5.02 -20.93 -14.74
N ASP A 2 -4.99 -19.62 -14.55
CA ASP A 2 -3.78 -18.86 -14.34
C ASP A 2 -3.30 -19.06 -12.90
N ARG A 3 -2.10 -19.61 -12.72
CA ARG A 3 -1.49 -19.81 -11.41
C ARG A 3 -0.43 -18.75 -11.17
N LEU A 4 -0.75 -17.78 -10.32
CA LEU A 4 0.20 -16.81 -9.83
C LEU A 4 0.92 -17.39 -8.61
N TRP A 5 2.24 -17.47 -8.69
CA TRP A 5 3.06 -17.78 -7.53
C TRP A 5 3.10 -16.57 -6.60
N ALA A 6 2.32 -16.61 -5.55
CA ALA A 6 2.20 -15.56 -4.55
C ALA A 6 2.20 -16.21 -3.15
N PRO A 7 3.36 -16.69 -2.64
CA PRO A 7 3.43 -17.47 -1.39
C PRO A 7 2.86 -16.71 -0.19
N TRP A 8 2.95 -15.38 -0.18
CA TRP A 8 2.30 -14.53 0.84
C TRP A 8 0.76 -14.63 0.82
N ARG A 9 0.14 -15.04 -0.30
CA ARG A 9 -1.31 -15.25 -0.37
C ARG A 9 -1.75 -16.48 0.40
N SER A 10 -0.88 -17.45 0.64
CA SER A 10 -1.22 -18.65 1.43
C SER A 10 -1.55 -18.28 2.88
N GLU A 11 -1.07 -17.16 3.38
CA GLU A 11 -1.43 -16.65 4.70
C GLU A 11 -2.86 -16.08 4.74
N TYR A 12 -3.44 -15.76 3.59
CA TYR A 12 -4.76 -15.09 3.47
C TYR A 12 -5.80 -15.90 2.69
N VAL A 13 -5.37 -16.85 1.86
CA VAL A 13 -6.30 -17.69 1.07
C VAL A 13 -7.06 -18.62 2.02
N GLY A 14 -8.39 -18.48 2.03
CA GLY A 14 -9.27 -19.26 2.88
C GLY A 14 -9.55 -18.64 4.26
N LYS A 15 -8.94 -17.50 4.60
CA LYS A 15 -9.40 -16.70 5.74
C LYS A 15 -10.46 -15.73 5.24
N GLU A 16 -11.64 -15.80 5.82
CA GLU A 16 -12.64 -14.75 5.64
C GLU A 16 -12.01 -13.42 6.03
N SER A 17 -12.10 -12.42 5.16
CA SER A 17 -11.72 -11.05 5.53
C SER A 17 -12.49 -10.69 6.80
N PRO A 18 -11.84 -10.16 7.84
CA PRO A 18 -12.57 -9.74 9.04
C PRO A 18 -13.73 -8.84 8.60
N PRO A 19 -14.93 -9.03 9.19
CA PRO A 19 -16.04 -8.14 8.88
C PRO A 19 -15.62 -6.71 9.19
N GLY A 20 -15.68 -5.83 8.21
CA GLY A 20 -15.35 -4.42 8.38
C GLY A 20 -14.21 -3.92 7.49
N CYS A 21 -13.75 -2.74 7.80
CA CYS A 21 -12.69 -2.06 7.04
C CYS A 21 -11.31 -2.55 7.48
N ILE A 22 -10.51 -3.06 6.54
CA ILE A 22 -9.13 -3.55 6.78
C ILE A 22 -8.22 -2.45 7.36
N PHE A 23 -8.42 -1.20 6.98
CA PHE A 23 -7.65 -0.07 7.49
C PHE A 23 -7.98 0.26 8.94
N CYS A 24 -9.28 0.23 9.30
CA CYS A 24 -9.70 0.39 10.69
C CYS A 24 -9.20 -0.78 11.54
N ALA A 25 -9.25 -2.00 11.04
CA ALA A 25 -8.73 -3.18 11.73
C ALA A 25 -7.22 -3.07 12.00
N ALA A 26 -6.44 -2.60 11.01
CA ALA A 26 -5.00 -2.37 11.18
C ALA A 26 -4.67 -1.32 12.24
N LEU A 27 -5.58 -0.34 12.47
CA LEU A 27 -5.43 0.67 13.52
C LEU A 27 -5.80 0.17 14.91
N GLN A 28 -6.81 -0.70 15.01
CA GLN A 28 -7.38 -1.19 16.27
C GLN A 28 -6.63 -2.39 16.84
N ASN A 29 -5.91 -3.13 16.00
CA ASN A 29 -5.18 -4.30 16.45
C ASN A 29 -4.06 -3.87 17.41
N ASN A 30 -4.12 -4.41 18.64
CA ASN A 30 -2.99 -4.41 19.58
C ASN A 30 -1.79 -5.24 19.06
N ASN A 31 -1.92 -5.87 17.90
CA ASN A 31 -0.85 -6.54 17.20
C ASN A 31 0.17 -5.51 16.72
N SER A 32 1.40 -5.95 16.59
CA SER A 32 2.49 -5.08 16.17
C SER A 32 2.22 -4.46 14.80
N ASP A 33 2.77 -3.28 14.55
CA ASP A 33 2.74 -2.67 13.22
C ASP A 33 3.31 -3.60 12.13
N GLU A 34 4.20 -4.51 12.51
CA GLU A 34 4.80 -5.52 11.64
C GLU A 34 3.75 -6.51 11.10
N ASP A 35 2.82 -6.98 11.94
CA ASP A 35 1.78 -7.93 11.54
C ASP A 35 0.80 -7.33 10.52
N ASN A 36 0.59 -6.01 10.60
CA ASN A 36 -0.27 -5.26 9.68
C ASN A 36 0.51 -4.52 8.58
N TYR A 37 1.83 -4.71 8.52
CA TYR A 37 2.71 -4.00 7.59
C TYR A 37 2.59 -2.46 7.66
N VAL A 38 2.29 -1.91 8.83
CA VAL A 38 2.22 -0.47 9.08
C VAL A 38 3.62 0.09 9.28
N LEU A 39 4.02 0.97 8.38
CA LEU A 39 5.36 1.55 8.36
C LEU A 39 5.50 2.77 9.27
N LEU A 40 4.47 3.59 9.32
CA LEU A 40 4.45 4.83 10.09
C LEU A 40 3.03 5.20 10.49
N ARG A 41 2.86 5.67 11.72
CA ARG A 41 1.63 6.30 12.21
C ARG A 41 1.95 7.73 12.63
N THR A 42 1.14 8.69 12.19
CA THR A 42 1.24 10.10 12.55
C THR A 42 -0.03 10.56 13.28
N GLY A 43 -0.29 11.85 13.37
CA GLY A 43 -1.47 12.38 14.07
C GLY A 43 -2.78 11.88 13.44
N LYS A 44 -2.99 12.14 12.17
CA LYS A 44 -4.24 11.86 11.45
C LYS A 44 -4.13 10.79 10.36
N VAL A 45 -2.92 10.36 10.00
CA VAL A 45 -2.65 9.50 8.84
C VAL A 45 -1.74 8.35 9.25
N PHE A 46 -1.74 7.27 8.50
CA PHE A 46 -0.75 6.21 8.59
C PHE A 46 -0.36 5.69 7.21
N VAL A 47 0.80 5.07 7.12
CA VAL A 47 1.31 4.48 5.88
C VAL A 47 1.57 3.00 6.09
N MET A 48 1.12 2.17 5.16
CA MET A 48 1.30 0.72 5.19
C MET A 48 1.63 0.17 3.81
N LEU A 49 2.21 -1.05 3.76
CA LEU A 49 2.31 -1.79 2.51
C LEU A 49 0.93 -2.22 2.03
N ASN A 50 0.72 -2.16 0.71
CA ASN A 50 -0.43 -2.81 0.11
C ASN A 50 -0.22 -4.33 0.17
N LEU A 51 -1.17 -5.06 0.76
CA LEU A 51 -1.13 -6.53 0.84
C LEU A 51 -1.28 -7.21 -0.53
N TYR A 52 -1.83 -6.48 -1.51
CA TYR A 52 -1.97 -6.92 -2.90
C TYR A 52 -1.19 -5.98 -3.83
N PRO A 53 0.14 -5.95 -3.72
CA PRO A 53 0.95 -4.94 -4.37
C PRO A 53 0.93 -5.09 -5.90
N TYR A 54 0.95 -3.96 -6.62
CA TYR A 54 1.11 -3.95 -8.07
C TYR A 54 2.57 -4.10 -8.48
N THR A 55 3.47 -3.54 -7.67
CA THR A 55 4.93 -3.67 -7.79
C THR A 55 5.52 -3.77 -6.39
N ASN A 56 6.79 -4.16 -6.26
CA ASN A 56 7.48 -4.13 -4.98
C ASN A 56 7.48 -2.72 -4.39
N GLY A 57 7.22 -2.61 -3.09
CA GLY A 57 7.17 -1.32 -2.41
C GLY A 57 5.90 -0.51 -2.67
N HIS A 58 4.82 -1.12 -3.17
CA HIS A 58 3.53 -0.46 -3.30
C HIS A 58 2.98 -0.08 -1.92
N LEU A 59 2.83 1.20 -1.67
CA LEU A 59 2.36 1.77 -0.40
C LEU A 59 0.95 2.34 -0.50
N LEU A 60 0.30 2.38 0.66
CA LEU A 60 -0.97 3.06 0.88
C LEU A 60 -0.77 4.13 1.95
N VAL A 61 -1.21 5.35 1.67
CA VAL A 61 -1.27 6.48 2.61
C VAL A 61 -2.75 6.68 2.97
N VAL A 62 -3.09 6.51 4.23
CA VAL A 62 -4.47 6.28 4.67
C VAL A 62 -4.81 7.21 5.84
N PRO A 63 -5.90 7.99 5.81
CA PRO A 63 -6.37 8.71 6.97
C PRO A 63 -6.82 7.73 8.07
N LYS A 64 -6.61 8.06 9.34
CA LYS A 64 -7.06 7.24 10.47
C LYS A 64 -8.57 7.24 10.61
N ARG A 65 -9.21 8.34 10.23
CA ARG A 65 -10.65 8.47 10.23
C ARG A 65 -11.26 7.65 9.08
N HIS A 66 -12.29 6.88 9.38
CA HIS A 66 -13.02 6.11 8.37
C HIS A 66 -13.85 7.06 7.50
N VAL A 67 -13.33 7.40 6.34
CA VAL A 67 -13.94 8.33 5.38
C VAL A 67 -13.64 7.87 3.96
N GLY A 68 -14.68 7.69 3.14
CA GLY A 68 -14.53 7.21 1.75
C GLY A 68 -14.35 8.35 0.72
N GLU A 69 -14.80 9.55 1.06
CA GLU A 69 -14.89 10.67 0.12
C GLU A 69 -13.72 11.64 0.26
N LEU A 70 -13.00 11.87 -0.83
CA LEU A 70 -11.92 12.87 -0.88
C LEU A 70 -12.40 14.27 -0.47
N THR A 71 -13.63 14.63 -0.88
CA THR A 71 -14.21 15.94 -0.64
C THR A 71 -14.56 16.21 0.83
N THR A 72 -14.57 15.19 1.66
CA THR A 72 -14.89 15.26 3.10
C THR A 72 -13.66 15.12 4.00
N LEU A 73 -12.46 15.04 3.41
CA LEU A 73 -11.22 15.10 4.18
C LEU A 73 -11.07 16.46 4.86
N GLU A 74 -10.59 16.43 6.10
CA GLU A 74 -10.15 17.64 6.78
C GLU A 74 -8.87 18.19 6.13
N LYS A 75 -8.67 19.51 6.22
CA LYS A 75 -7.48 20.17 5.62
C LYS A 75 -6.18 19.56 6.15
N GLU A 76 -6.15 19.27 7.44
CA GLU A 76 -5.00 18.68 8.12
C GLU A 76 -4.75 17.24 7.66
N GLU A 77 -5.81 16.45 7.42
CA GLU A 77 -5.69 15.10 6.85
C GLU A 77 -5.10 15.15 5.43
N ALA A 78 -5.67 16.01 4.58
CA ALA A 78 -5.20 16.18 3.20
C ALA A 78 -3.75 16.64 3.15
N PHE A 79 -3.37 17.59 4.00
CA PHE A 79 -2.01 18.10 4.09
C PHE A 79 -1.03 17.01 4.55
N GLU A 80 -1.39 16.26 5.60
CA GLU A 80 -0.55 15.18 6.14
C GLU A 80 -0.39 14.02 5.15
N ILE A 81 -1.46 13.67 4.41
CA ILE A 81 -1.40 12.69 3.31
C ILE A 81 -0.36 13.13 2.27
N PHE A 82 -0.38 14.40 1.88
CA PHE A 82 0.55 14.92 0.88
C PHE A 82 2.00 14.91 1.41
N GLN A 83 2.23 15.35 2.64
CA GLN A 83 3.55 15.32 3.29
C GLN A 83 4.12 13.90 3.38
N LEU A 84 3.29 12.93 3.81
CA LEU A 84 3.72 11.55 3.90
C LEU A 84 3.96 10.93 2.52
N THR A 85 3.17 11.30 1.52
CA THR A 85 3.43 10.89 0.13
C THR A 85 4.82 11.37 -0.33
N GLN A 86 5.17 12.63 -0.07
CA GLN A 86 6.51 13.15 -0.38
C GLN A 86 7.62 12.40 0.37
N LYS A 87 7.45 12.21 1.68
CA LYS A 87 8.42 11.48 2.51
C LYS A 87 8.64 10.05 2.00
N PHE A 88 7.56 9.33 1.70
CA PHE A 88 7.66 7.93 1.27
C PHE A 88 8.16 7.75 -0.16
N ILE A 89 7.99 8.74 -1.04
CA ILE A 89 8.69 8.77 -2.33
C ILE A 89 10.21 8.82 -2.11
N GLN A 90 10.69 9.65 -1.19
CA GLN A 90 12.12 9.71 -0.86
C GLN A 90 12.61 8.40 -0.24
N THR A 91 11.84 7.83 0.70
CA THR A 91 12.13 6.53 1.30
C THR A 91 12.27 5.44 0.24
N LEU A 92 11.32 5.35 -0.69
CA LEU A 92 11.32 4.38 -1.78
C LEU A 92 12.49 4.58 -2.75
N LYS A 93 12.86 5.84 -3.06
CA LYS A 93 14.03 6.15 -3.87
C LYS A 93 15.32 5.62 -3.25
N LEU A 94 15.47 5.78 -1.95
CA LEU A 94 16.66 5.28 -1.22
C LEU A 94 16.67 3.75 -1.12
N ALA A 95 15.51 3.14 -0.81
CA ALA A 95 15.42 1.70 -0.58
C ALA A 95 15.50 0.88 -1.87
N PHE A 96 14.84 1.32 -2.97
CA PHE A 96 14.61 0.51 -4.16
C PHE A 96 15.06 1.13 -5.48
N LYS A 97 15.45 2.40 -5.46
CA LYS A 97 15.93 3.15 -6.65
C LYS A 97 14.97 3.04 -7.84
N PRO A 98 13.66 3.29 -7.67
CA PRO A 98 12.72 3.29 -8.79
C PRO A 98 13.02 4.44 -9.75
N GLU A 99 12.65 4.24 -11.02
CA GLU A 99 12.81 5.24 -12.08
C GLU A 99 11.63 6.21 -12.16
N GLY A 100 10.48 5.81 -11.59
CA GLY A 100 9.27 6.63 -11.56
C GLY A 100 8.26 6.16 -10.52
N PHE A 101 7.14 6.89 -10.44
CA PHE A 101 6.03 6.56 -9.54
C PHE A 101 4.69 6.83 -10.22
N ASN A 102 3.71 5.95 -9.97
CA ASN A 102 2.32 6.29 -10.15
C ASN A 102 1.71 6.59 -8.77
N ILE A 103 1.05 7.74 -8.65
CA ILE A 103 0.41 8.20 -7.41
C ILE A 103 -1.04 8.52 -7.73
N GLY A 104 -1.97 8.04 -6.91
CA GLY A 104 -3.39 8.30 -7.13
C GLY A 104 -4.29 7.58 -6.14
N ALA A 105 -5.57 7.86 -6.23
CA ALA A 105 -6.62 7.22 -5.45
C ALA A 105 -7.77 6.78 -6.34
N ASN A 106 -8.42 5.67 -5.99
CA ASN A 106 -9.62 5.19 -6.65
C ASN A 106 -10.83 5.61 -5.82
N LEU A 107 -11.74 6.39 -6.40
CA LEU A 107 -12.96 6.82 -5.73
C LEU A 107 -14.14 5.98 -6.22
N GLY A 108 -14.70 5.17 -5.33
CA GLY A 108 -15.81 4.26 -5.62
C GLY A 108 -15.40 2.96 -6.32
N LYS A 109 -16.30 1.97 -6.26
CA LYS A 109 -16.07 0.62 -6.82
C LYS A 109 -15.82 0.63 -8.33
N VAL A 110 -16.54 1.47 -9.07
CA VAL A 110 -16.44 1.56 -10.54
C VAL A 110 -15.05 2.04 -10.97
N ALA A 111 -14.39 2.85 -10.13
CA ALA A 111 -13.02 3.30 -10.37
C ALA A 111 -11.96 2.29 -9.89
N GLY A 112 -12.36 1.13 -9.38
CA GLY A 112 -11.44 0.07 -8.96
C GLY A 112 -11.01 0.13 -7.49
N ALA A 113 -11.73 0.88 -6.63
CA ALA A 113 -11.46 0.89 -5.19
C ALA A 113 -11.73 -0.48 -4.57
N GLY A 114 -10.69 -1.10 -3.99
CA GLY A 114 -10.82 -2.33 -3.23
C GLY A 114 -11.51 -2.12 -1.87
N VAL A 115 -11.34 -0.93 -1.29
CA VAL A 115 -11.99 -0.48 -0.05
C VAL A 115 -12.64 0.88 -0.32
N PRO A 116 -13.83 0.92 -0.94
CA PRO A 116 -14.44 2.16 -1.41
C PRO A 116 -14.84 3.12 -0.28
N ASP A 117 -15.13 2.59 0.91
CA ASP A 117 -15.63 3.36 2.04
C ASP A 117 -14.51 3.92 2.94
N HIS A 118 -13.25 3.70 2.57
CA HIS A 118 -12.10 4.26 3.28
C HIS A 118 -11.07 4.78 2.28
N PHE A 119 -10.96 6.09 2.19
CA PHE A 119 -10.04 6.79 1.28
C PHE A 119 -8.58 6.37 1.52
N HIS A 120 -7.84 6.18 0.46
CA HIS A 120 -6.42 5.88 0.51
C HIS A 120 -5.72 6.29 -0.78
N VAL A 121 -4.50 6.76 -0.64
CA VAL A 121 -3.63 7.12 -1.77
C VAL A 121 -2.62 6.01 -1.99
N HIS A 122 -2.51 5.56 -3.23
CA HIS A 122 -1.51 4.60 -3.68
C HIS A 122 -0.21 5.33 -4.04
N ILE A 123 0.93 4.77 -3.65
CA ILE A 123 2.26 5.11 -4.15
C ILE A 123 2.84 3.84 -4.77
N VAL A 124 2.95 3.81 -6.09
CA VAL A 124 3.40 2.65 -6.84
C VAL A 124 4.75 2.96 -7.50
N PRO A 125 5.86 2.41 -6.99
CA PRO A 125 7.17 2.55 -7.64
C PRO A 125 7.17 1.86 -9.01
N ARG A 126 7.90 2.45 -9.96
CA ARG A 126 7.97 1.95 -11.33
C ARG A 126 9.43 1.84 -11.80
N TRP A 127 9.70 0.81 -12.58
CA TRP A 127 10.98 0.57 -13.26
C TRP A 127 10.75 0.27 -14.73
N GLN A 128 11.73 0.57 -15.55
CA GLN A 128 11.72 0.13 -16.94
C GLN A 128 11.64 -1.40 -16.98
N GLY A 129 10.69 -1.93 -17.74
CA GLY A 129 10.49 -3.39 -17.84
C GLY A 129 9.74 -4.04 -16.68
N ASP A 130 9.17 -3.29 -15.76
CA ASP A 130 8.31 -3.82 -14.69
C ASP A 130 6.99 -4.43 -15.22
N THR A 131 6.66 -4.11 -16.47
CA THR A 131 5.58 -4.73 -17.23
C THR A 131 6.18 -5.50 -18.39
N ASN A 132 5.94 -6.80 -18.47
CA ASN A 132 6.47 -7.68 -19.48
C ASN A 132 5.36 -8.52 -20.14
N PHE A 133 5.73 -9.45 -21.02
CA PHE A 133 4.77 -10.30 -21.74
C PHE A 133 3.87 -11.13 -20.82
N MET A 134 4.31 -11.49 -19.63
CA MET A 134 3.51 -12.24 -18.64
C MET A 134 2.27 -11.47 -18.22
N THR A 135 2.40 -10.15 -18.03
CA THR A 135 1.26 -9.27 -17.71
C THR A 135 0.30 -9.15 -18.91
N ALA A 136 0.86 -9.06 -20.13
CA ALA A 136 0.06 -8.88 -21.34
C ALA A 136 -0.66 -10.17 -21.77
N ILE A 137 -0.03 -11.34 -21.63
CA ILE A 137 -0.59 -12.61 -22.12
C ILE A 137 -1.42 -13.31 -21.03
N ASN A 138 -0.94 -13.32 -19.77
CA ASN A 138 -1.54 -14.10 -18.69
C ASN A 138 -2.14 -13.25 -17.56
N ASN A 139 -2.18 -11.93 -17.72
CA ASN A 139 -2.61 -11.02 -16.66
C ASN A 139 -1.87 -11.28 -15.31
N THR A 140 -0.61 -11.71 -15.41
CA THR A 140 0.23 -12.19 -14.30
C THR A 140 1.35 -11.21 -14.02
N ARG A 141 1.50 -10.76 -12.78
CA ARG A 141 2.64 -9.94 -12.33
C ARG A 141 3.61 -10.79 -11.53
N VAL A 142 4.89 -10.67 -11.86
CA VAL A 142 5.97 -11.31 -11.11
C VAL A 142 6.45 -10.34 -10.04
N MET A 143 6.35 -10.75 -8.77
CA MET A 143 6.90 -9.99 -7.64
C MET A 143 8.27 -10.58 -7.29
N SER A 144 9.29 -9.74 -7.27
CA SER A 144 10.68 -10.17 -7.06
C SER A 144 11.08 -10.24 -5.58
N GLU A 145 10.29 -9.68 -4.68
CA GLU A 145 10.59 -9.61 -3.25
C GLU A 145 9.36 -9.88 -2.40
N GLU A 146 9.55 -10.57 -1.27
CA GLU A 146 8.51 -10.87 -0.30
C GLU A 146 8.12 -9.63 0.51
N LEU A 147 6.83 -9.52 0.92
CA LEU A 147 6.31 -8.38 1.67
C LEU A 147 7.06 -8.12 2.98
N LYS A 148 7.43 -9.18 3.72
CA LYS A 148 8.19 -9.04 4.98
C LYS A 148 9.57 -8.45 4.75
N THR A 149 10.25 -8.85 3.69
CA THR A 149 11.55 -8.32 3.29
C THR A 149 11.44 -6.84 2.91
N THR A 150 10.46 -6.51 2.07
CA THR A 150 10.14 -5.14 1.68
C THR A 150 9.82 -4.26 2.90
N TYR A 151 9.01 -4.77 3.84
CA TYR A 151 8.67 -4.08 5.08
C TYR A 151 9.90 -3.74 5.93
N ARG A 152 10.75 -4.72 6.21
CA ARG A 152 11.97 -4.53 7.01
C ARG A 152 12.90 -3.50 6.39
N LYS A 153 13.13 -3.62 5.10
CA LYS A 153 13.97 -2.68 4.34
C LYS A 153 13.46 -1.24 4.42
N LEU A 154 12.15 -1.04 4.28
CA LEU A 154 11.55 0.28 4.42
C LEU A 154 11.61 0.80 5.85
N LYS A 155 11.35 -0.04 6.87
CA LYS A 155 11.46 0.35 8.29
C LYS A 155 12.87 0.80 8.65
N GLU A 156 13.89 0.15 8.13
CA GLU A 156 15.28 0.56 8.31
C GLU A 156 15.58 1.88 7.60
N THR A 157 15.12 2.03 6.36
CA THR A 157 15.34 3.25 5.58
C THR A 157 14.68 4.48 6.23
N ILE A 158 13.47 4.33 6.77
CA ILE A 158 12.74 5.41 7.46
C ILE A 158 13.51 5.96 8.68
N LYS A 159 14.26 5.13 9.39
CA LYS A 159 15.05 5.56 10.56
C LYS A 159 16.21 6.48 10.20
N ASN A 160 16.62 6.47 8.93
CA ASN A 160 17.77 7.22 8.42
C ASN A 160 17.38 8.51 7.66
N ILE A 161 16.07 8.85 7.64
CA ILE A 161 15.49 10.05 7.03
C ILE A 161 14.76 10.87 8.12
#